data_7cd253113935e3ebdce078e106d9426f
#
_entry.id   7cd253113935e3ebdce078e106d9426f
#
_cell.length_a   1.000
_cell.length_b   1.000
_cell.length_c   1.000
_cell.angle_alpha   90.00
_cell.angle_beta   90.00
_cell.angle_gamma   90.00
#
_symmetry.space_group_name_H-M   'P 1'
#
loop_
_entity.id
_entity.type
_entity.pdbx_description
1 polymer ?
#
loop_
_entity_poly.entity_id
_entity_poly.type
_entity_poly.pdbx_seq_one_letter_code
_entity_poly.pdbx_strand_id
1 'polypeptide(L)'
;MPTVARLAGVGAAEGPSGDATAFAHGYRSLEKVFPEADSAGNGTGDVPPTRAAVQLKVDAAKKARSRTVNSDELVRGATLDESLLTEVRTLVKNSERDRAVALGHALHGRSATRDMGSAVLGVALLNSSGPDKAWSVFSEIAGTPASESVASELYAAAFGALGDEAIAILDEDIASGRFRRWTGNTLLRIAQKALVRGYHEQARGLIKQADEIPAGATSKDVRKELARLATWLPEGTKRAEIPQVAGAINYGVIGYDQPDIVSRNIGDYIQTVASMGHIVRQRNFSFAGDADLVDFAAELRGSTKPERFVDGPSSTLNLFELNRDGNPFQEVPEQTWAVTFGWFMHHLFGQGFAVPFHDNVRPIILSVFIRFPAMLTPDAIDYLRKYAPIGCRDWQSVALLRAVGVPAFFSGCMTTTVDTVFRRDGEDTRDATIYVDSPQTGPGVSRTQVQTGIRDLSFVENLRLARDWVSHYHLEYDKVVTSRLHCNLPSLSVGSTVTFLPKNRSDNRFGGLIDTTDEDFERIRQGVLDKVSVMLRPSRRAPPRTRCTRSGARCAPRPWPRPTNS
;
A
#
# COMPACT_ATOMS: atom_id res chain seq x y z
N MET A 1 -3.52 -22.18 16.84
CA MET A 1 -2.05 -22.08 16.71
C MET A 1 -1.50 -22.85 15.50
N PRO A 2 -1.97 -24.08 15.12
CA PRO A 2 -1.54 -24.74 13.87
C PRO A 2 -1.93 -24.00 12.58
N THR A 3 -2.95 -23.16 12.65
CA THR A 3 -3.51 -22.46 11.47
C THR A 3 -2.60 -21.34 10.95
N VAL A 4 -1.83 -20.69 11.83
CA VAL A 4 -0.93 -19.59 11.44
C VAL A 4 0.32 -20.12 10.72
N ALA A 5 0.84 -21.26 11.14
CA ALA A 5 1.98 -21.90 10.48
C ALA A 5 1.64 -22.40 9.05
N ARG A 6 0.39 -22.83 8.82
CA ARG A 6 -0.09 -23.21 7.49
C ARG A 6 -0.28 -22.01 6.54
N LEU A 7 -0.61 -20.85 7.10
CA LEU A 7 -0.76 -19.63 6.30
C LEU A 7 0.59 -18.99 5.91
N ALA A 8 1.67 -19.32 6.65
CA ALA A 8 3.00 -18.80 6.38
C ALA A 8 3.82 -19.64 5.40
N GLY A 9 3.29 -20.78 4.90
CA GLY A 9 4.00 -21.66 3.97
C GLY A 9 5.25 -22.34 4.55
N VAL A 10 5.41 -22.34 5.88
CA VAL A 10 6.52 -23.01 6.56
C VAL A 10 6.16 -24.47 6.69
N GLY A 11 6.73 -25.31 5.83
CA GLY A 11 6.68 -26.75 5.97
C GLY A 11 7.23 -27.13 7.35
N ALA A 12 6.53 -28.05 8.04
CA ALA A 12 7.00 -28.61 9.29
C ALA A 12 8.31 -29.38 9.05
N ALA A 13 9.44 -28.69 9.21
CA ALA A 13 10.70 -29.36 9.45
C ALA A 13 10.72 -29.72 10.93
N GLU A 14 10.82 -31.00 11.24
CA GLU A 14 11.07 -31.49 12.59
C GLU A 14 12.42 -30.92 13.04
N GLY A 15 12.39 -29.83 13.79
CA GLY A 15 13.50 -29.26 14.52
C GLY A 15 13.24 -29.41 16.02
N PRO A 16 14.29 -29.45 16.86
CA PRO A 16 14.20 -29.89 18.25
C PRO A 16 13.21 -29.03 19.04
N SER A 17 12.54 -29.66 19.99
CA SER A 17 11.60 -29.10 20.96
C SER A 17 12.20 -27.94 21.75
N GLY A 18 12.20 -26.77 21.16
CA GLY A 18 12.68 -25.49 21.68
C GLY A 18 11.52 -24.53 21.84
N ASP A 19 10.95 -24.57 23.03
CA ASP A 19 10.53 -23.42 23.78
C ASP A 19 9.26 -22.67 23.41
N ALA A 20 8.11 -23.34 23.62
CA ALA A 20 6.86 -22.63 23.93
C ALA A 20 7.01 -21.66 25.14
N THR A 21 7.98 -21.90 26.02
CA THR A 21 8.35 -21.05 27.15
C THR A 21 9.05 -19.77 26.74
N ALA A 22 9.86 -19.75 25.68
CA ALA A 22 10.50 -18.52 25.18
C ALA A 22 9.46 -17.54 24.59
N PHE A 23 8.43 -18.08 23.94
CA PHE A 23 7.32 -17.27 23.43
C PHE A 23 6.51 -16.64 24.58
N ALA A 24 6.22 -17.40 25.64
CA ALA A 24 5.55 -16.91 26.83
C ALA A 24 6.42 -15.91 27.62
N HIS A 25 7.74 -16.11 27.66
CA HIS A 25 8.68 -15.18 28.30
C HIS A 25 8.82 -13.85 27.54
N GLY A 26 8.83 -13.88 26.21
CA GLY A 26 8.82 -12.67 25.38
C GLY A 26 7.55 -11.87 25.56
N TYR A 27 6.40 -12.52 25.67
CA TYR A 27 5.11 -11.89 25.95
C TYR A 27 5.10 -11.23 27.35
N ARG A 28 5.56 -11.92 28.39
CA ARG A 28 5.63 -11.37 29.75
C ARG A 28 6.64 -10.21 29.91
N SER A 29 7.69 -10.16 29.10
CA SER A 29 8.62 -9.02 29.13
C SER A 29 8.02 -7.76 28.49
N LEU A 30 7.05 -7.91 27.58
CA LEU A 30 6.30 -6.80 27.02
C LEU A 30 5.19 -6.29 27.96
N GLU A 31 4.58 -7.17 28.76
CA GLU A 31 3.67 -6.79 29.82
C GLU A 31 4.34 -5.84 30.83
N LYS A 32 5.65 -5.98 31.04
CA LYS A 32 6.44 -5.05 31.89
C LYS A 32 6.71 -3.69 31.24
N VAL A 33 6.74 -3.63 29.91
CA VAL A 33 6.95 -2.36 29.15
C VAL A 33 5.62 -1.69 28.83
N PHE A 34 4.54 -2.48 28.74
CA PHE A 34 3.17 -2.05 28.53
C PHE A 34 2.29 -2.85 29.49
N PRO A 35 2.10 -2.36 30.75
CA PRO A 35 1.20 -3.02 31.68
C PRO A 35 -0.17 -3.16 31.02
N GLU A 36 -0.73 -4.37 31.05
CA GLU A 36 -2.13 -4.57 30.69
C GLU A 36 -2.96 -3.58 31.52
N ALA A 37 -3.88 -2.88 30.86
CA ALA A 37 -4.96 -2.23 31.58
C ALA A 37 -5.68 -3.35 32.31
N ASP A 38 -5.65 -3.34 33.63
CA ASP A 38 -6.42 -4.24 34.46
C ASP A 38 -7.83 -4.30 33.90
N SER A 39 -8.25 -5.47 33.48
CA SER A 39 -9.62 -5.77 33.12
C SER A 39 -10.45 -5.81 34.39
N ALA A 40 -10.57 -4.65 35.03
CA ALA A 40 -11.50 -4.41 36.11
C ALA A 40 -12.86 -4.07 35.49
N GLY A 41 -13.61 -5.11 35.28
CA GLY A 41 -15.06 -5.15 35.46
C GLY A 41 -15.90 -4.12 34.71
N ASN A 42 -16.48 -4.49 33.59
CA ASN A 42 -17.93 -4.67 33.58
C ASN A 42 -18.31 -5.45 32.32
N GLY A 43 -18.80 -6.65 32.57
CA GLY A 43 -19.27 -7.55 31.54
C GLY A 43 -20.48 -6.96 30.80
N THR A 44 -20.23 -6.64 29.56
CA THR A 44 -21.17 -7.00 28.51
C THR A 44 -20.45 -8.09 27.74
N GLY A 45 -20.72 -9.34 28.17
CA GLY A 45 -20.18 -10.53 27.55
C GLY A 45 -20.49 -10.49 26.06
N ASP A 46 -19.46 -10.60 25.23
CA ASP A 46 -19.60 -11.05 23.87
C ASP A 46 -20.30 -12.41 23.94
N VAL A 47 -21.60 -12.38 23.75
CA VAL A 47 -22.39 -13.60 23.58
C VAL A 47 -21.84 -14.24 22.31
N PRO A 48 -21.20 -15.41 22.38
CA PRO A 48 -20.70 -16.08 21.18
C PRO A 48 -21.87 -16.18 20.21
N PRO A 49 -21.67 -15.97 18.90
CA PRO A 49 -22.74 -15.96 17.93
C PRO A 49 -23.53 -17.24 18.09
N THR A 50 -24.82 -17.11 18.31
CA THR A 50 -25.70 -18.26 18.54
C THR A 50 -25.55 -19.25 17.38
N ARG A 51 -25.65 -20.55 17.67
CA ARG A 51 -25.58 -21.61 16.66
C ARG A 51 -26.47 -21.30 15.44
N ALA A 52 -27.58 -20.60 15.66
CA ALA A 52 -28.47 -20.07 14.62
C ALA A 52 -27.82 -19.00 13.75
N ALA A 53 -27.04 -18.07 14.31
CA ALA A 53 -26.37 -17.02 13.52
C ALA A 53 -25.21 -17.58 12.70
N VAL A 54 -24.50 -18.59 13.22
CA VAL A 54 -23.48 -19.33 12.47
C VAL A 54 -24.14 -20.15 11.35
N GLN A 55 -25.26 -20.80 11.64
CA GLN A 55 -26.02 -21.58 10.65
C GLN A 55 -26.57 -20.68 9.53
N LEU A 56 -27.09 -19.49 9.83
CA LEU A 56 -27.54 -18.51 8.84
C LEU A 56 -26.38 -18.05 7.93
N LYS A 57 -25.17 -17.85 8.47
CA LYS A 57 -23.99 -17.54 7.66
C LYS A 57 -23.56 -18.71 6.78
N VAL A 58 -23.62 -19.94 7.29
CA VAL A 58 -23.34 -21.16 6.53
C VAL A 58 -24.38 -21.38 5.44
N ASP A 59 -25.65 -21.14 5.72
CA ASP A 59 -26.76 -21.32 4.75
C ASP A 59 -26.74 -20.20 3.69
N ALA A 60 -26.38 -18.95 4.06
CA ALA A 60 -26.12 -17.88 3.11
C ALA A 60 -24.93 -18.18 2.20
N ALA A 61 -23.85 -18.74 2.76
CA ALA A 61 -22.68 -19.18 1.98
C ALA A 61 -23.01 -20.38 1.08
N LYS A 62 -23.84 -21.34 1.55
CA LYS A 62 -24.34 -22.45 0.73
C LYS A 62 -25.29 -21.98 -0.36
N LYS A 63 -26.16 -21.00 -0.09
CA LYS A 63 -27.07 -20.39 -1.08
C LYS A 63 -26.32 -19.56 -2.12
N ALA A 64 -25.22 -18.90 -1.74
CA ALA A 64 -24.31 -18.25 -2.67
C ALA A 64 -23.55 -19.29 -3.54
N ARG A 65 -23.17 -20.43 -2.96
CA ARG A 65 -22.56 -21.56 -3.69
C ARG A 65 -23.54 -22.31 -4.59
N SER A 66 -24.84 -22.34 -4.27
CA SER A 66 -25.87 -23.05 -5.04
C SER A 66 -26.47 -22.24 -6.20
N ARG A 67 -26.08 -20.99 -6.40
CA ARG A 67 -26.21 -20.33 -7.70
C ARG A 67 -25.15 -20.93 -8.65
N THR A 68 -25.33 -22.18 -9.01
CA THR A 68 -24.75 -22.78 -10.19
C THR A 68 -25.26 -21.97 -11.37
N VAL A 69 -24.44 -21.04 -11.86
CA VAL A 69 -24.59 -20.59 -13.25
C VAL A 69 -24.51 -21.87 -14.06
N ASN A 70 -25.57 -22.19 -14.78
CA ASN A 70 -25.59 -23.37 -15.62
C ASN A 70 -24.55 -23.12 -16.73
N SER A 71 -23.32 -23.66 -16.53
CA SER A 71 -22.20 -23.50 -17.45
C SER A 71 -22.59 -23.88 -18.89
N ASP A 72 -23.57 -24.76 -19.04
CA ASP A 72 -24.08 -25.21 -20.32
C ASP A 72 -24.99 -24.18 -21.02
N GLU A 73 -25.67 -23.31 -20.29
CA GLU A 73 -26.43 -22.20 -20.87
C GLU A 73 -25.53 -21.05 -21.34
N LEU A 74 -24.51 -20.71 -20.58
CA LEU A 74 -23.50 -19.71 -20.97
C LEU A 74 -22.73 -20.13 -22.22
N VAL A 75 -22.51 -21.41 -22.41
CA VAL A 75 -21.69 -21.95 -23.52
C VAL A 75 -22.48 -22.09 -24.83
N ARG A 76 -23.82 -22.17 -24.80
CA ARG A 76 -24.64 -22.41 -26.01
C ARG A 76 -24.74 -21.23 -26.99
N GLY A 77 -24.33 -20.03 -26.61
CA GLY A 77 -24.42 -18.86 -27.47
C GLY A 77 -23.22 -17.90 -27.42
N ALA A 78 -22.12 -18.32 -26.79
CA ALA A 78 -21.00 -17.42 -26.53
C ALA A 78 -20.12 -17.24 -27.77
N THR A 79 -20.23 -16.10 -28.38
CA THR A 79 -19.10 -15.43 -29.04
C THR A 79 -18.16 -14.89 -27.94
N LEU A 80 -16.87 -14.72 -28.24
CA LEU A 80 -15.92 -14.07 -27.30
C LEU A 80 -16.38 -12.62 -27.10
N ASP A 81 -17.33 -12.47 -26.21
CA ASP A 81 -17.93 -11.19 -25.87
C ASP A 81 -17.16 -10.63 -24.66
N GLU A 82 -16.91 -9.35 -24.67
CA GLU A 82 -16.34 -8.58 -23.57
C GLU A 82 -17.12 -8.84 -22.25
N SER A 83 -18.39 -9.19 -22.34
CA SER A 83 -19.23 -9.59 -21.21
C SER A 83 -18.71 -10.81 -20.47
N LEU A 84 -18.26 -11.85 -21.19
CA LEU A 84 -17.74 -13.09 -20.61
C LEU A 84 -16.40 -12.84 -19.87
N LEU A 85 -15.50 -12.08 -20.47
CA LEU A 85 -14.24 -11.68 -19.82
C LEU A 85 -14.49 -10.80 -18.60
N THR A 86 -15.47 -9.90 -18.68
CA THR A 86 -15.90 -9.07 -17.54
C THR A 86 -16.44 -9.92 -16.41
N GLU A 87 -17.24 -10.96 -16.72
CA GLU A 87 -17.75 -11.88 -15.71
C GLU A 87 -16.61 -12.67 -15.05
N VAL A 88 -15.69 -13.23 -15.82
CA VAL A 88 -14.53 -13.95 -15.29
C VAL A 88 -13.66 -13.05 -14.41
N ARG A 89 -13.37 -11.82 -14.84
CA ARG A 89 -12.65 -10.84 -14.04
C ARG A 89 -13.40 -10.50 -12.76
N THR A 90 -14.73 -10.48 -12.80
CA THR A 90 -15.60 -10.27 -11.63
C THR A 90 -15.55 -11.46 -10.67
N LEU A 91 -15.63 -12.69 -11.17
CA LEU A 91 -15.48 -13.90 -10.36
C LEU A 91 -14.12 -13.94 -9.65
N VAL A 92 -13.04 -13.63 -10.37
CA VAL A 92 -11.69 -13.53 -9.80
C VAL A 92 -11.62 -12.46 -8.71
N LYS A 93 -12.19 -11.28 -8.96
CA LYS A 93 -12.24 -10.16 -8.00
C LYS A 93 -13.02 -10.51 -6.74
N ASN A 94 -14.09 -11.29 -6.87
CA ASN A 94 -14.93 -11.74 -5.76
C ASN A 94 -14.37 -12.98 -5.04
N SER A 95 -13.15 -13.43 -5.40
CA SER A 95 -12.51 -14.63 -4.85
C SER A 95 -13.21 -15.94 -5.21
N GLU A 96 -14.04 -15.95 -6.25
CA GLU A 96 -14.71 -17.15 -6.81
C GLU A 96 -13.84 -17.82 -7.89
N ARG A 97 -12.55 -17.98 -7.60
CA ARG A 97 -11.52 -18.42 -8.56
C ARG A 97 -11.79 -19.80 -9.13
N ASP A 98 -12.26 -20.73 -8.30
CA ASP A 98 -12.56 -22.11 -8.75
C ASP A 98 -13.66 -22.14 -9.81
N ARG A 99 -14.66 -21.24 -9.70
CA ARG A 99 -15.72 -21.10 -10.71
C ARG A 99 -15.18 -20.53 -12.02
N ALA A 100 -14.29 -19.52 -11.93
CA ALA A 100 -13.64 -18.96 -13.11
C ALA A 100 -12.79 -20.01 -13.85
N VAL A 101 -12.03 -20.83 -13.10
CA VAL A 101 -11.23 -21.93 -13.65
C VAL A 101 -12.11 -23.00 -14.28
N ALA A 102 -13.19 -23.42 -13.60
CA ALA A 102 -14.14 -24.42 -14.13
C ALA A 102 -14.80 -23.95 -15.44
N LEU A 103 -15.21 -22.68 -15.51
CA LEU A 103 -15.74 -22.08 -16.73
C LEU A 103 -14.71 -22.09 -17.88
N GLY A 104 -13.47 -21.70 -17.58
CA GLY A 104 -12.38 -21.74 -18.55
C GLY A 104 -12.15 -23.16 -19.12
N HIS A 105 -12.09 -24.17 -18.26
CA HIS A 105 -11.95 -25.57 -18.69
C HIS A 105 -13.12 -26.05 -19.53
N ALA A 106 -14.35 -25.72 -19.18
CA ALA A 106 -15.54 -26.09 -19.94
C ALA A 106 -15.53 -25.53 -21.37
N LEU A 107 -15.05 -24.30 -21.54
CA LEU A 107 -14.90 -23.63 -22.84
C LEU A 107 -13.69 -24.18 -23.63
N HIS A 108 -12.56 -24.36 -22.96
CA HIS A 108 -11.32 -24.87 -23.56
C HIS A 108 -11.46 -26.30 -24.10
N GLY A 109 -12.23 -27.15 -23.42
CA GLY A 109 -12.47 -28.53 -23.83
C GLY A 109 -13.29 -28.70 -25.10
N ARG A 110 -13.84 -27.64 -25.70
CA ARG A 110 -14.67 -27.67 -26.91
C ARG A 110 -13.94 -27.00 -28.08
N SER A 111 -13.82 -27.67 -29.21
CA SER A 111 -13.09 -27.15 -30.39
C SER A 111 -13.62 -25.79 -30.87
N ALA A 112 -14.93 -25.59 -30.88
CA ALA A 112 -15.58 -24.36 -31.33
C ALA A 112 -15.33 -23.14 -30.39
N THR A 113 -14.93 -23.36 -29.14
CA THR A 113 -14.71 -22.31 -28.13
C THR A 113 -13.32 -22.38 -27.50
N ARG A 114 -12.40 -23.13 -28.10
CA ARG A 114 -11.07 -23.40 -27.52
C ARG A 114 -10.28 -22.13 -27.26
N ASP A 115 -10.17 -21.24 -28.23
CA ASP A 115 -9.39 -19.99 -28.07
C ASP A 115 -9.99 -19.09 -27.01
N MET A 116 -11.32 -19.00 -26.97
CA MET A 116 -12.05 -18.30 -25.92
C MET A 116 -11.81 -18.96 -24.55
N GLY A 117 -11.84 -20.29 -24.52
CA GLY A 117 -11.55 -21.07 -23.32
C GLY A 117 -10.14 -20.84 -22.81
N SER A 118 -9.15 -20.80 -23.71
CA SER A 118 -7.76 -20.47 -23.37
C SER A 118 -7.64 -19.05 -22.81
N ALA A 119 -8.33 -18.06 -23.40
CA ALA A 119 -8.33 -16.70 -22.89
C ALA A 119 -8.93 -16.63 -21.47
N VAL A 120 -10.12 -17.22 -21.26
CA VAL A 120 -10.81 -17.25 -19.96
C VAL A 120 -10.01 -18.02 -18.91
N LEU A 121 -9.52 -19.21 -19.29
CA LEU A 121 -8.74 -20.06 -18.38
C LEU A 121 -7.43 -19.42 -18.00
N GLY A 122 -6.74 -18.79 -18.93
CA GLY A 122 -5.51 -18.05 -18.66
C GLY A 122 -5.71 -16.91 -17.65
N VAL A 123 -6.78 -16.11 -17.81
CA VAL A 123 -7.15 -15.05 -16.84
C VAL A 123 -7.41 -15.64 -15.45
N ALA A 124 -8.15 -16.75 -15.37
CA ALA A 124 -8.46 -17.41 -14.12
C ALA A 124 -7.22 -18.00 -13.44
N LEU A 125 -6.37 -18.69 -14.21
CA LEU A 125 -5.13 -19.32 -13.72
C LEU A 125 -4.09 -18.29 -13.27
N LEU A 126 -3.97 -17.17 -13.96
CA LEU A 126 -3.04 -16.10 -13.55
C LEU A 126 -3.28 -15.64 -12.12
N ASN A 127 -4.54 -15.63 -11.70
CA ASN A 127 -4.97 -15.16 -10.39
C ASN A 127 -5.11 -16.28 -9.33
N SER A 128 -5.10 -17.55 -9.74
CA SER A 128 -5.29 -18.69 -8.84
C SER A 128 -4.07 -19.59 -8.70
N SER A 129 -3.29 -19.74 -9.77
CA SER A 129 -2.24 -20.75 -9.88
C SER A 129 -0.89 -20.18 -10.33
N GLY A 130 -0.84 -18.90 -10.67
CA GLY A 130 0.37 -18.18 -11.05
C GLY A 130 0.66 -18.10 -12.54
N PRO A 131 1.73 -17.36 -12.90
CA PRO A 131 2.04 -17.01 -14.28
C PRO A 131 2.40 -18.22 -15.16
N ASP A 132 3.12 -19.20 -14.65
CA ASP A 132 3.55 -20.37 -15.43
C ASP A 132 2.36 -21.15 -15.99
N LYS A 133 1.37 -21.44 -15.13
CA LYS A 133 0.15 -22.15 -15.54
C LYS A 133 -0.73 -21.31 -16.45
N ALA A 134 -0.78 -20.00 -16.23
CA ALA A 134 -1.49 -19.11 -17.12
C ALA A 134 -0.83 -19.04 -18.50
N TRP A 135 0.50 -18.95 -18.54
CA TRP A 135 1.25 -18.89 -19.79
C TRP A 135 1.11 -20.18 -20.62
N SER A 136 1.12 -21.35 -19.98
CA SER A 136 0.93 -22.62 -20.70
C SER A 136 -0.36 -22.67 -21.54
N VAL A 137 -1.38 -21.91 -21.13
CA VAL A 137 -2.66 -21.80 -21.85
C VAL A 137 -2.68 -20.60 -22.77
N PHE A 138 -2.17 -19.45 -22.35
CA PHE A 138 -2.11 -18.25 -23.18
C PHE A 138 -1.22 -18.42 -24.41
N SER A 139 -0.14 -19.20 -24.32
CA SER A 139 0.74 -19.48 -25.45
C SER A 139 0.03 -20.16 -26.62
N GLU A 140 -1.07 -20.90 -26.38
CA GLU A 140 -1.89 -21.52 -27.41
C GLU A 140 -2.60 -20.50 -28.31
N ILE A 141 -2.90 -19.32 -27.76
CA ILE A 141 -3.64 -18.25 -28.43
C ILE A 141 -2.78 -17.03 -28.77
N ALA A 142 -1.48 -17.07 -28.44
CA ALA A 142 -0.58 -15.95 -28.74
C ALA A 142 -0.63 -15.62 -30.25
N GLY A 143 -0.92 -14.34 -30.55
CA GLY A 143 -1.05 -13.90 -31.93
C GLY A 143 -2.43 -14.10 -32.59
N THR A 144 -3.39 -14.72 -31.91
CA THR A 144 -4.77 -14.83 -32.38
C THR A 144 -5.61 -13.60 -31.99
N PRO A 145 -6.77 -13.36 -32.61
CA PRO A 145 -7.69 -12.32 -32.17
C PRO A 145 -8.15 -12.48 -30.70
N ALA A 146 -8.24 -13.71 -30.20
CA ALA A 146 -8.60 -13.95 -28.80
C ALA A 146 -7.56 -13.40 -27.82
N SER A 147 -6.27 -13.40 -28.18
CA SER A 147 -5.20 -12.85 -27.36
C SER A 147 -5.27 -11.32 -27.21
N GLU A 148 -5.88 -10.62 -28.16
CA GLU A 148 -5.97 -9.15 -28.15
C GLU A 148 -6.84 -8.67 -26.98
N SER A 149 -7.94 -9.37 -26.70
CA SER A 149 -8.87 -9.05 -25.59
C SER A 149 -8.28 -9.29 -24.20
N VAL A 150 -7.23 -10.11 -24.10
CA VAL A 150 -6.56 -10.48 -22.83
C VAL A 150 -5.07 -10.12 -22.84
N ALA A 151 -4.64 -9.25 -23.76
CA ALA A 151 -3.22 -8.95 -23.96
C ALA A 151 -2.53 -8.49 -22.66
N SER A 152 -3.19 -7.72 -21.80
CA SER A 152 -2.61 -7.27 -20.53
C SER A 152 -2.35 -8.42 -19.56
N GLU A 153 -3.23 -9.42 -19.51
CA GLU A 153 -3.09 -10.62 -18.70
C GLU A 153 -2.09 -11.61 -19.33
N LEU A 154 -2.13 -11.74 -20.65
CA LEU A 154 -1.17 -12.55 -21.40
C LEU A 154 0.27 -12.09 -21.15
N TYR A 155 0.55 -10.79 -21.31
CA TYR A 155 1.89 -10.27 -21.02
C TYR A 155 2.25 -10.33 -19.54
N ALA A 156 1.26 -10.24 -18.63
CA ALA A 156 1.53 -10.49 -17.21
C ALA A 156 2.02 -11.92 -16.96
N ALA A 157 1.41 -12.90 -17.63
CA ALA A 157 1.81 -14.30 -17.57
C ALA A 157 3.15 -14.54 -18.27
N ALA A 158 3.33 -14.01 -19.47
CA ALA A 158 4.59 -14.14 -20.23
C ALA A 158 5.79 -13.59 -19.43
N PHE A 159 5.70 -12.38 -18.95
CA PHE A 159 6.75 -11.79 -18.10
C PHE A 159 7.01 -12.57 -16.81
N GLY A 160 5.99 -13.21 -16.25
CA GLY A 160 6.12 -14.04 -15.06
C GLY A 160 6.78 -15.38 -15.33
N ALA A 161 6.39 -16.04 -16.40
CA ALA A 161 6.84 -17.39 -16.76
C ALA A 161 8.17 -17.39 -17.53
N LEU A 162 8.36 -16.46 -18.46
CA LEU A 162 9.48 -16.45 -19.39
C LEU A 162 10.58 -15.45 -19.02
N GLY A 163 10.28 -14.50 -18.13
CA GLY A 163 11.23 -13.43 -17.80
C GLY A 163 11.62 -12.62 -19.05
N ASP A 164 12.91 -12.53 -19.33
CA ASP A 164 13.45 -11.72 -20.43
C ASP A 164 13.07 -12.25 -21.83
N GLU A 165 12.78 -13.54 -21.98
CA GLU A 165 12.33 -14.12 -23.25
C GLU A 165 10.99 -13.55 -23.71
N ALA A 166 10.15 -13.07 -22.77
CA ALA A 166 8.89 -12.41 -23.10
C ALA A 166 9.07 -11.11 -23.88
N ILE A 167 10.26 -10.48 -23.82
CA ILE A 167 10.58 -9.25 -24.55
C ILE A 167 10.48 -9.50 -26.06
N ALA A 168 11.03 -10.60 -26.54
CA ALA A 168 11.00 -10.91 -27.96
C ALA A 168 9.56 -11.02 -28.50
N ILE A 169 8.65 -11.59 -27.71
CA ILE A 169 7.22 -11.70 -28.08
C ILE A 169 6.58 -10.30 -28.14
N LEU A 170 6.90 -9.44 -27.17
CA LEU A 170 6.37 -8.08 -27.16
C LEU A 170 6.92 -7.24 -28.31
N ASP A 171 8.22 -7.35 -28.60
CA ASP A 171 8.86 -6.63 -29.70
C ASP A 171 8.30 -7.08 -31.06
N GLU A 172 7.99 -8.37 -31.24
CA GLU A 172 7.33 -8.88 -32.45
C GLU A 172 5.91 -8.30 -32.58
N ASP A 173 5.14 -8.26 -31.52
CA ASP A 173 3.78 -7.70 -31.54
C ASP A 173 3.79 -6.19 -31.78
N ILE A 174 4.80 -5.49 -31.29
CA ILE A 174 5.03 -4.07 -31.58
C ILE A 174 5.42 -3.89 -33.05
N ALA A 175 6.40 -4.64 -33.54
CA ALA A 175 6.90 -4.55 -34.91
C ALA A 175 5.84 -4.89 -35.95
N SER A 176 4.98 -5.90 -35.67
CA SER A 176 3.87 -6.30 -36.52
C SER A 176 2.69 -5.31 -36.49
N GLY A 177 2.71 -4.34 -35.60
CA GLY A 177 1.64 -3.36 -35.44
C GLY A 177 0.38 -3.89 -34.73
N ARG A 178 0.43 -5.05 -34.08
CA ARG A 178 -0.70 -5.62 -33.32
C ARG A 178 -1.17 -4.71 -32.19
N PHE A 179 -0.27 -3.93 -31.60
CA PHE A 179 -0.60 -2.97 -30.56
C PHE A 179 -1.71 -1.98 -30.97
N ARG A 180 -1.90 -1.71 -32.28
CA ARG A 180 -2.96 -0.83 -32.80
C ARG A 180 -4.36 -1.39 -32.58
N ARG A 181 -4.49 -2.68 -32.27
CA ARG A 181 -5.75 -3.34 -31.92
C ARG A 181 -6.00 -3.35 -30.42
N TRP A 182 -5.00 -2.96 -29.63
CA TRP A 182 -5.17 -2.89 -28.18
C TRP A 182 -5.88 -1.61 -27.78
N THR A 183 -6.65 -1.69 -26.68
CA THR A 183 -7.21 -0.50 -26.06
C THR A 183 -6.10 0.31 -25.39
N GLY A 184 -6.32 1.61 -25.21
CA GLY A 184 -5.37 2.44 -24.45
C GLY A 184 -5.11 1.90 -23.04
N ASN A 185 -6.11 1.32 -22.39
CA ASN A 185 -5.95 0.65 -21.09
C ASN A 185 -5.03 -0.58 -21.17
N THR A 186 -5.16 -1.38 -22.20
CA THR A 186 -4.28 -2.55 -22.43
C THR A 186 -2.84 -2.10 -22.59
N LEU A 187 -2.61 -1.07 -23.42
CA LEU A 187 -1.29 -0.47 -23.65
C LEU A 187 -0.68 0.05 -22.36
N LEU A 188 -1.44 0.83 -21.59
CA LEU A 188 -1.01 1.35 -20.29
C LEU A 188 -0.58 0.20 -19.37
N ARG A 189 -1.39 -0.86 -19.25
CA ARG A 189 -1.10 -1.98 -18.36
C ARG A 189 0.13 -2.77 -18.78
N ILE A 190 0.37 -2.95 -20.07
CA ILE A 190 1.57 -3.64 -20.60
C ILE A 190 2.80 -2.75 -20.36
N ALA A 191 2.71 -1.46 -20.67
CA ALA A 191 3.80 -0.50 -20.43
C ALA A 191 4.19 -0.43 -18.95
N GLN A 192 3.19 -0.42 -18.06
CA GLN A 192 3.41 -0.49 -16.62
C GLN A 192 4.20 -1.73 -16.21
N LYS A 193 3.82 -2.90 -16.71
CA LYS A 193 4.50 -4.17 -16.40
C LYS A 193 5.92 -4.23 -16.95
N ALA A 194 6.12 -3.70 -18.15
CA ALA A 194 7.44 -3.60 -18.76
C ALA A 194 8.35 -2.69 -17.92
N LEU A 195 7.85 -1.51 -17.51
CA LEU A 195 8.60 -0.57 -16.67
C LEU A 195 9.09 -1.22 -15.37
N VAL A 196 8.20 -1.89 -14.64
CA VAL A 196 8.53 -2.50 -13.34
C VAL A 196 9.60 -3.58 -13.45
N ARG A 197 9.65 -4.25 -14.60
CA ARG A 197 10.67 -5.28 -14.87
C ARG A 197 11.98 -4.72 -15.42
N GLY A 198 12.07 -3.39 -15.58
CA GLY A 198 13.25 -2.75 -16.13
C GLY A 198 13.31 -2.76 -17.67
N TYR A 199 12.25 -3.17 -18.36
CA TYR A 199 12.15 -3.15 -19.82
C TYR A 199 11.77 -1.75 -20.31
N HIS A 200 12.68 -0.78 -20.05
CA HIS A 200 12.41 0.64 -20.25
C HIS A 200 12.19 1.00 -21.71
N GLU A 201 12.90 0.33 -22.65
CA GLU A 201 12.74 0.56 -24.10
C GLU A 201 11.32 0.19 -24.56
N GLN A 202 10.83 -0.98 -24.15
CA GLN A 202 9.49 -1.43 -24.48
C GLN A 202 8.43 -0.54 -23.85
N ALA A 203 8.60 -0.18 -22.57
CA ALA A 203 7.69 0.73 -21.88
C ALA A 203 7.62 2.09 -22.61
N ARG A 204 8.77 2.66 -22.99
CA ARG A 204 8.87 3.90 -23.76
C ARG A 204 8.19 3.78 -25.13
N GLY A 205 8.46 2.70 -25.84
CA GLY A 205 7.86 2.39 -27.14
C GLY A 205 6.33 2.37 -27.05
N LEU A 206 5.78 1.65 -26.07
CA LEU A 206 4.33 1.55 -25.84
C LEU A 206 3.69 2.88 -25.46
N ILE A 207 4.36 3.68 -24.63
CA ILE A 207 3.88 5.02 -24.25
C ILE A 207 3.80 5.93 -25.48
N LYS A 208 4.85 5.94 -26.30
CA LYS A 208 4.91 6.73 -27.53
C LYS A 208 3.83 6.33 -28.54
N GLN A 209 3.59 5.03 -28.68
CA GLN A 209 2.60 4.50 -29.62
C GLN A 209 1.15 4.77 -29.21
N ALA A 210 0.91 5.15 -27.95
CA ALA A 210 -0.42 5.55 -27.51
C ALA A 210 -0.98 6.75 -28.29
N ASP A 211 -0.11 7.59 -28.85
CA ASP A 211 -0.49 8.73 -29.67
C ASP A 211 -0.96 8.29 -31.08
N GLU A 212 -0.55 7.10 -31.54
CA GLU A 212 -0.98 6.51 -32.80
C GLU A 212 -2.37 5.84 -32.73
N ILE A 213 -2.88 5.61 -31.51
CA ILE A 213 -4.20 5.02 -31.31
C ILE A 213 -5.29 6.07 -31.59
N PRO A 214 -6.35 5.71 -32.35
CA PRO A 214 -7.45 6.61 -32.62
C PRO A 214 -8.05 7.23 -31.34
N ALA A 215 -8.41 8.50 -31.39
CA ALA A 215 -8.87 9.26 -30.22
C ALA A 215 -10.06 8.62 -29.48
N GLY A 216 -10.90 7.83 -30.19
CA GLY A 216 -12.03 7.10 -29.58
C GLY A 216 -11.62 5.83 -28.83
N ALA A 217 -10.43 5.29 -29.06
CA ALA A 217 -9.94 4.07 -28.43
C ALA A 217 -9.10 4.33 -27.15
N THR A 218 -8.77 5.59 -26.87
CA THR A 218 -7.99 5.97 -25.69
C THR A 218 -8.63 7.17 -25.00
N SER A 219 -9.11 6.97 -23.78
CA SER A 219 -9.70 8.07 -23.00
C SER A 219 -8.64 9.11 -22.58
N LYS A 220 -9.10 10.33 -22.30
CA LYS A 220 -8.23 11.40 -21.79
C LYS A 220 -7.51 11.00 -20.51
N ASP A 221 -8.17 10.25 -19.64
CA ASP A 221 -7.59 9.78 -18.37
C ASP A 221 -6.46 8.77 -18.60
N VAL A 222 -6.62 7.84 -19.55
CA VAL A 222 -5.58 6.89 -19.89
C VAL A 222 -4.34 7.60 -20.48
N ARG A 223 -4.54 8.64 -21.30
CA ARG A 223 -3.42 9.45 -21.83
C ARG A 223 -2.67 10.17 -20.71
N LYS A 224 -3.40 10.73 -19.73
CA LYS A 224 -2.78 11.32 -18.53
C LYS A 224 -1.96 10.28 -17.75
N GLU A 225 -2.48 9.07 -17.57
CA GLU A 225 -1.75 8.01 -16.86
C GLU A 225 -0.52 7.53 -17.63
N LEU A 226 -0.57 7.47 -18.96
CA LEU A 226 0.61 7.17 -19.79
C LEU A 226 1.68 8.25 -19.68
N ALA A 227 1.27 9.53 -19.73
CA ALA A 227 2.17 10.64 -19.52
C ALA A 227 2.80 10.61 -18.11
N ARG A 228 2.02 10.28 -17.10
CA ARG A 228 2.52 10.07 -15.73
C ARG A 228 3.49 8.90 -15.65
N LEU A 229 3.19 7.78 -16.32
CA LEU A 229 4.10 6.64 -16.36
C LEU A 229 5.46 7.00 -16.97
N ALA A 230 5.49 7.88 -17.97
CA ALA A 230 6.73 8.37 -18.57
C ALA A 230 7.65 9.09 -17.57
N THR A 231 7.09 9.71 -16.52
CA THR A 231 7.91 10.36 -15.48
C THR A 231 8.79 9.38 -14.68
N TRP A 232 8.46 8.09 -14.71
CA TRP A 232 9.18 7.02 -14.01
C TRP A 232 10.25 6.32 -14.88
N LEU A 233 10.31 6.65 -16.18
CA LEU A 233 11.40 6.17 -17.04
C LEU A 233 12.75 6.77 -16.62
N PRO A 234 13.90 6.18 -17.00
CA PRO A 234 15.23 6.70 -16.62
C PRO A 234 15.45 8.18 -16.95
N GLU A 235 14.86 8.66 -18.03
CA GLU A 235 14.89 10.06 -18.46
C GLU A 235 13.79 10.93 -17.83
N GLY A 236 12.91 10.34 -17.04
CA GLY A 236 11.75 11.03 -16.48
C GLY A 236 12.05 11.81 -15.19
N THR A 237 11.12 12.68 -14.82
CA THR A 237 11.27 13.58 -13.66
C THR A 237 11.41 12.87 -12.31
N LYS A 238 10.87 11.65 -12.18
CA LYS A 238 11.03 10.84 -10.94
C LYS A 238 12.45 10.29 -10.79
N ARG A 239 13.26 10.33 -11.84
CA ARG A 239 14.68 10.00 -11.85
C ARG A 239 15.58 11.23 -11.81
N ALA A 240 14.99 12.42 -11.76
CA ALA A 240 15.76 13.65 -11.63
C ALA A 240 16.62 13.63 -10.36
N GLU A 241 17.83 14.13 -10.48
CA GLU A 241 18.75 14.23 -9.36
C GLU A 241 18.18 15.18 -8.29
N ILE A 242 18.18 14.71 -7.05
CA ILE A 242 17.78 15.52 -5.91
C ILE A 242 19.00 16.35 -5.47
N PRO A 243 18.89 17.69 -5.45
CA PRO A 243 19.98 18.55 -5.06
C PRO A 243 20.55 18.17 -3.69
N GLN A 244 21.86 18.00 -3.61
CA GLN A 244 22.54 17.75 -2.35
C GLN A 244 22.82 19.06 -1.64
N VAL A 245 22.48 19.12 -0.35
CA VAL A 245 22.78 20.28 0.50
C VAL A 245 23.92 19.93 1.43
N ALA A 246 25.03 20.62 1.31
CA ALA A 246 26.24 20.33 2.07
C ALA A 246 25.96 20.39 3.58
N GLY A 247 26.34 19.34 4.30
CA GLY A 247 26.15 19.23 5.75
C GLY A 247 24.72 18.94 6.21
N ALA A 248 23.75 18.86 5.30
CA ALA A 248 22.39 18.47 5.63
C ALA A 248 22.20 16.95 5.63
N ILE A 249 21.20 16.50 6.40
CA ILE A 249 20.76 15.12 6.45
C ILE A 249 19.66 14.94 5.39
N ASN A 250 19.85 14.04 4.45
CA ASN A 250 18.82 13.70 3.47
C ASN A 250 17.60 13.10 4.16
N TYR A 251 16.43 13.71 3.99
CA TYR A 251 15.20 13.30 4.63
C TYR A 251 14.04 13.19 3.63
N GLY A 252 13.61 11.97 3.38
CA GLY A 252 12.50 11.67 2.49
C GLY A 252 11.16 11.84 3.20
N VAL A 253 10.32 12.73 2.67
CA VAL A 253 8.92 12.91 3.10
C VAL A 253 8.04 11.95 2.31
N ILE A 254 7.32 11.07 2.98
CA ILE A 254 6.57 9.99 2.33
C ILE A 254 5.43 10.52 1.46
N GLY A 255 5.52 10.21 0.17
CA GLY A 255 4.48 10.39 -0.85
C GLY A 255 3.80 9.07 -1.25
N TYR A 256 2.76 9.16 -2.05
CA TYR A 256 1.89 8.03 -2.43
C TYR A 256 1.67 7.91 -3.93
N ASP A 257 2.60 8.40 -4.71
CA ASP A 257 2.63 8.21 -6.15
C ASP A 257 3.45 6.97 -6.49
N GLN A 258 2.97 6.15 -7.37
CA GLN A 258 3.65 4.96 -7.86
C GLN A 258 3.33 4.77 -9.35
N PRO A 259 4.14 4.00 -10.10
CA PRO A 259 3.99 3.93 -11.54
C PRO A 259 2.59 3.56 -12.06
N ASP A 260 1.79 2.82 -11.29
CA ASP A 260 0.45 2.36 -11.69
C ASP A 260 -0.70 3.17 -11.09
N ILE A 261 -0.48 3.83 -9.95
CA ILE A 261 -1.56 4.52 -9.24
C ILE A 261 -1.04 5.66 -8.38
N VAL A 262 -1.87 6.68 -8.21
CA VAL A 262 -1.73 7.72 -7.18
C VAL A 262 -2.84 7.52 -6.16
N SER A 263 -2.54 7.64 -4.87
CA SER A 263 -3.59 7.56 -3.86
C SER A 263 -4.62 8.66 -4.08
N ARG A 264 -5.90 8.27 -4.04
CA ARG A 264 -7.04 9.20 -4.10
C ARG A 264 -7.60 9.52 -2.72
N ASN A 265 -7.01 8.97 -1.68
CA ASN A 265 -7.49 9.09 -0.31
C ASN A 265 -6.70 10.16 0.43
N ILE A 266 -7.34 11.28 0.74
CA ILE A 266 -6.69 12.37 1.48
C ILE A 266 -6.17 11.90 2.85
N GLY A 267 -6.77 10.85 3.42
CA GLY A 267 -6.32 10.24 4.68
C GLY A 267 -4.89 9.71 4.64
N ASP A 268 -4.35 9.36 3.46
CA ASP A 268 -2.95 8.96 3.31
C ASP A 268 -2.03 10.17 3.50
N TYR A 269 -2.37 11.31 2.91
CA TYR A 269 -1.62 12.56 3.07
C TYR A 269 -1.74 13.14 4.49
N ILE A 270 -2.86 12.92 5.18
CA ILE A 270 -3.00 13.26 6.62
C ILE A 270 -1.94 12.52 7.46
N GLN A 271 -1.62 11.27 7.12
CA GLN A 271 -0.54 10.54 7.80
C GLN A 271 0.82 11.23 7.58
N THR A 272 1.09 11.72 6.36
CA THR A 272 2.32 12.46 6.07
C THR A 272 2.39 13.78 6.82
N VAL A 273 1.28 14.54 6.88
CA VAL A 273 1.20 15.77 7.70
C VAL A 273 1.51 15.47 9.17
N ALA A 274 0.92 14.41 9.73
CA ALA A 274 1.21 13.97 11.09
C ALA A 274 2.69 13.61 11.28
N SER A 275 3.29 12.91 10.32
CA SER A 275 4.71 12.56 10.34
C SER A 275 5.62 13.80 10.27
N MET A 276 5.29 14.77 9.41
CA MET A 276 6.02 16.04 9.33
C MET A 276 5.93 16.83 10.64
N GLY A 277 4.82 16.74 11.38
CA GLY A 277 4.67 17.30 12.70
C GLY A 277 5.82 16.94 13.65
N HIS A 278 6.37 15.73 13.53
CA HIS A 278 7.47 15.28 14.38
C HIS A 278 8.82 15.94 14.06
N ILE A 279 9.07 16.31 12.81
CA ILE A 279 10.32 17.02 12.44
C ILE A 279 10.17 18.54 12.67
N VAL A 280 9.01 19.13 12.34
CA VAL A 280 8.83 20.57 12.49
C VAL A 280 8.78 21.02 13.95
N ARG A 281 8.40 20.15 14.88
CA ARG A 281 8.40 20.44 16.32
C ARG A 281 9.80 20.42 16.95
N GLN A 282 10.85 19.96 16.23
CA GLN A 282 12.23 20.05 16.70
C GLN A 282 12.72 21.49 16.55
N ARG A 283 12.95 22.22 17.67
CA ARG A 283 13.30 23.65 17.64
C ARG A 283 14.56 23.93 16.81
N ASN A 284 15.55 23.06 16.95
CA ASN A 284 16.88 23.22 16.39
C ASN A 284 17.07 22.59 15.00
N PHE A 285 15.99 22.14 14.36
CA PHE A 285 16.04 21.72 12.97
C PHE A 285 15.81 22.90 12.05
N SER A 286 16.62 23.00 11.00
CA SER A 286 16.41 23.85 9.83
C SER A 286 16.08 22.97 8.63
N PHE A 287 15.43 23.56 7.62
CA PHE A 287 14.98 22.85 6.43
C PHE A 287 15.61 23.46 5.19
N ALA A 288 16.03 22.59 4.27
CA ALA A 288 16.53 22.90 2.95
C ALA A 288 16.01 21.84 1.96
N GLY A 289 16.34 21.92 0.70
CA GLY A 289 15.93 20.95 -0.33
C GLY A 289 14.82 21.46 -1.22
N ASP A 290 13.77 20.70 -1.41
CA ASP A 290 12.61 21.08 -2.21
C ASP A 290 11.94 22.31 -1.61
N ALA A 291 11.83 23.38 -2.40
CA ALA A 291 11.37 24.69 -1.92
C ALA A 291 9.93 24.63 -1.39
N ASP A 292 9.03 23.93 -2.10
CA ASP A 292 7.63 23.81 -1.69
C ASP A 292 7.48 23.02 -0.39
N LEU A 293 8.30 21.96 -0.19
CA LEU A 293 8.34 21.21 1.05
C LEU A 293 8.93 22.02 2.22
N VAL A 294 9.95 22.83 1.95
CA VAL A 294 10.55 23.73 2.96
C VAL A 294 9.53 24.77 3.41
N ASP A 295 8.81 25.38 2.48
CA ASP A 295 7.75 26.34 2.78
C ASP A 295 6.62 25.69 3.57
N PHE A 296 6.18 24.51 3.15
CA PHE A 296 5.14 23.76 3.88
C PHE A 296 5.60 23.34 5.30
N ALA A 297 6.86 22.96 5.47
CA ALA A 297 7.42 22.67 6.79
C ALA A 297 7.45 23.93 7.68
N ALA A 298 7.73 25.11 7.11
CA ALA A 298 7.66 26.38 7.84
C ALA A 298 6.22 26.73 8.24
N GLU A 299 5.24 26.53 7.33
CA GLU A 299 3.80 26.70 7.63
C GLU A 299 3.37 25.81 8.80
N LEU A 300 3.72 24.49 8.77
CA LEU A 300 3.40 23.57 9.85
C LEU A 300 4.08 23.94 11.17
N ARG A 301 5.32 24.41 11.10
CA ARG A 301 6.05 24.89 12.29
C ARG A 301 5.35 26.08 12.93
N GLY A 302 4.85 27.02 12.14
CA GLY A 302 4.05 28.16 12.60
C GLY A 302 2.77 27.75 13.32
N SER A 303 2.20 26.62 12.94
CA SER A 303 0.99 26.05 13.54
C SER A 303 1.27 25.07 14.68
N THR A 304 2.54 24.79 15.00
CA THR A 304 2.89 23.84 16.06
C THR A 304 2.52 24.40 17.44
N LYS A 305 1.84 23.59 18.24
CA LYS A 305 1.49 23.96 19.63
C LYS A 305 2.75 24.20 20.46
N PRO A 306 2.82 25.29 21.25
CA PRO A 306 4.01 25.64 22.05
C PRO A 306 4.53 24.50 22.93
N GLU A 307 3.61 23.76 23.57
CA GLU A 307 3.91 22.65 24.46
C GLU A 307 4.39 21.39 23.73
N ARG A 308 4.22 21.33 22.41
CA ARG A 308 4.67 20.21 21.58
C ARG A 308 6.11 20.36 21.05
N PHE A 309 6.68 21.55 21.18
CA PHE A 309 8.08 21.74 20.80
C PHE A 309 9.02 20.93 21.69
N VAL A 310 10.07 20.42 21.08
CA VAL A 310 11.14 19.70 21.79
C VAL A 310 12.49 20.27 21.38
N ASP A 311 13.40 20.31 22.35
CA ASP A 311 14.78 20.69 22.14
C ASP A 311 15.62 19.47 21.79
N GLY A 312 16.55 19.65 20.86
CA GLY A 312 17.44 18.61 20.39
C GLY A 312 18.70 19.20 19.77
N PRO A 313 19.60 18.37 19.23
CA PRO A 313 20.77 18.86 18.52
C PRO A 313 20.35 19.61 17.26
N SER A 314 21.12 20.65 16.90
CA SER A 314 20.92 21.38 15.65
C SER A 314 21.23 20.48 14.46
N SER A 315 20.36 20.49 13.47
CA SER A 315 20.54 19.76 12.22
C SER A 315 19.78 20.45 11.08
N THR A 316 20.33 20.40 9.89
CA THR A 316 19.63 20.80 8.67
C THR A 316 19.12 19.55 7.96
N LEU A 317 17.85 19.52 7.61
CA LEU A 317 17.25 18.44 6.83
C LEU A 317 17.08 18.88 5.38
N ASN A 318 17.63 18.10 4.46
CA ASN A 318 17.39 18.24 3.02
C ASN A 318 16.11 17.48 2.68
N LEU A 319 14.98 18.20 2.57
CA LEU A 319 13.65 17.64 2.35
C LEU A 319 13.39 17.37 0.87
N PHE A 320 12.82 16.21 0.57
CA PHE A 320 12.34 15.87 -0.76
C PHE A 320 11.24 14.80 -0.67
N GLU A 321 10.42 14.67 -1.73
CA GLU A 321 9.42 13.61 -1.82
C GLU A 321 10.09 12.24 -1.95
N LEU A 322 9.81 11.33 -1.03
CA LEU A 322 10.16 9.92 -1.12
C LEU A 322 8.90 9.09 -1.31
N ASN A 323 8.77 8.46 -2.44
CA ASN A 323 7.60 7.67 -2.71
C ASN A 323 7.61 6.36 -1.91
N ARG A 324 6.58 6.10 -1.10
CA ARG A 324 6.50 4.90 -0.26
C ARG A 324 6.60 3.61 -1.06
N ASP A 325 5.81 3.52 -2.13
CA ASP A 325 5.69 2.29 -2.93
C ASP A 325 6.58 2.33 -4.18
N GLY A 326 6.83 3.52 -4.72
CA GLY A 326 7.62 3.74 -5.92
C GLY A 326 9.09 4.10 -5.69
N ASN A 327 9.58 4.12 -4.43
CA ASN A 327 10.97 4.52 -4.14
C ASN A 327 12.05 3.69 -4.86
N PRO A 328 11.87 2.41 -5.21
CA PRO A 328 12.85 1.68 -6.01
C PRO A 328 13.07 2.25 -7.42
N PHE A 329 12.14 3.07 -7.90
CA PHE A 329 12.19 3.74 -9.22
C PHE A 329 12.64 5.20 -9.14
N GLN A 330 12.96 5.71 -7.95
CA GLN A 330 13.46 7.07 -7.75
C GLN A 330 14.99 7.07 -7.64
N GLU A 331 15.61 8.19 -7.99
CA GLU A 331 16.98 8.50 -7.59
C GLU A 331 16.94 8.96 -6.14
N VAL A 332 17.41 8.12 -5.23
CA VAL A 332 17.41 8.41 -3.80
C VAL A 332 18.82 8.72 -3.34
N PRO A 333 19.09 9.89 -2.75
CA PRO A 333 20.39 10.24 -2.20
C PRO A 333 20.87 9.23 -1.14
N GLU A 334 22.18 9.04 -1.04
CA GLU A 334 22.76 8.16 -0.02
C GLU A 334 22.37 8.62 1.39
N GLN A 335 22.22 7.64 2.29
CA GLN A 335 21.90 7.86 3.70
C GLN A 335 20.60 8.66 3.92
N THR A 336 19.61 8.49 3.05
CA THR A 336 18.30 9.12 3.20
C THR A 336 17.53 8.53 4.37
N TRP A 337 17.19 9.35 5.35
CA TRP A 337 16.31 8.98 6.44
C TRP A 337 14.85 9.23 6.06
N ALA A 338 13.94 8.37 6.53
CA ALA A 338 12.52 8.56 6.38
C ALA A 338 11.76 7.89 7.52
N VAL A 339 10.77 8.56 8.09
CA VAL A 339 9.76 7.90 8.91
C VAL A 339 8.77 7.26 7.96
N THR A 340 8.69 5.93 7.98
CA THR A 340 7.85 5.15 7.09
C THR A 340 6.67 4.55 7.85
N PHE A 341 5.47 4.74 7.33
CA PHE A 341 4.20 4.41 7.98
C PHE A 341 3.14 4.05 6.96
N GLY A 342 1.98 3.62 7.45
CA GLY A 342 0.80 3.42 6.64
C GLY A 342 0.62 2.00 6.14
N TRP A 343 -0.02 1.86 5.02
CA TRP A 343 -0.55 0.60 4.54
C TRP A 343 0.38 -0.04 3.50
N PHE A 344 1.18 -1.00 3.91
CA PHE A 344 2.05 -1.80 3.05
C PHE A 344 1.29 -3.02 2.54
N MET A 345 0.59 -2.89 1.43
CA MET A 345 -0.26 -3.94 0.87
C MET A 345 -0.34 -3.96 -0.64
N HIS A 346 0.26 -2.97 -1.29
CA HIS A 346 0.15 -2.89 -2.73
C HIS A 346 1.19 -3.80 -3.38
N HIS A 347 0.72 -4.65 -4.28
CA HIS A 347 1.58 -5.20 -5.29
C HIS A 347 1.89 -4.11 -6.30
N LEU A 348 3.15 -3.85 -6.54
CA LEU A 348 3.56 -3.08 -7.70
C LEU A 348 3.27 -3.93 -8.94
N PHE A 349 2.16 -3.65 -9.60
CA PHE A 349 1.67 -4.36 -10.79
C PHE A 349 1.51 -5.88 -10.63
N GLY A 350 1.27 -6.37 -9.41
CA GLY A 350 1.19 -7.79 -9.12
C GLY A 350 2.54 -8.52 -9.08
N GLN A 351 3.66 -7.78 -9.06
CA GLN A 351 5.01 -8.34 -9.25
C GLN A 351 5.84 -8.40 -7.97
N GLY A 352 5.48 -7.65 -6.96
CA GLY A 352 6.23 -7.57 -5.72
C GLY A 352 5.67 -6.49 -4.81
N PHE A 353 6.29 -6.34 -3.66
CA PHE A 353 5.88 -5.34 -2.68
C PHE A 353 6.95 -4.25 -2.57
N ALA A 354 6.57 -3.11 -2.01
CA ALA A 354 7.46 -1.97 -1.82
C ALA A 354 8.52 -2.17 -0.71
N VAL A 355 8.63 -3.36 -0.14
CA VAL A 355 9.64 -3.74 0.87
C VAL A 355 10.41 -4.93 0.31
N PRO A 356 11.75 -4.84 0.24
CA PRO A 356 12.68 -3.77 0.69
C PRO A 356 12.52 -2.43 -0.02
N PHE A 357 12.82 -1.33 0.70
CA PHE A 357 12.97 -0.02 0.08
C PHE A 357 14.30 0.10 -0.67
N HIS A 358 14.47 1.18 -1.41
CA HIS A 358 15.74 1.53 -2.06
C HIS A 358 16.91 1.45 -1.07
N ASP A 359 18.07 0.93 -1.50
CA ASP A 359 19.22 0.65 -0.63
C ASP A 359 19.75 1.89 0.12
N ASN A 360 19.55 3.06 -0.43
CA ASN A 360 19.95 4.34 0.16
C ASN A 360 19.02 4.80 1.28
N VAL A 361 17.83 4.19 1.44
CA VAL A 361 16.85 4.56 2.47
C VAL A 361 17.22 3.96 3.82
N ARG A 362 17.17 4.77 4.85
CA ARG A 362 17.31 4.40 6.27
C ARG A 362 15.96 4.62 6.95
N PRO A 363 15.05 3.65 6.91
CA PRO A 363 13.69 3.84 7.41
C PRO A 363 13.64 3.80 8.93
N ILE A 364 12.83 4.69 9.49
CA ILE A 364 12.27 4.58 10.85
C ILE A 364 10.86 4.05 10.67
N ILE A 365 10.67 2.76 10.90
CA ILE A 365 9.41 2.08 10.58
C ILE A 365 8.45 2.14 11.77
N LEU A 366 7.40 2.95 11.63
CA LEU A 366 6.36 3.15 12.66
C LEU A 366 4.97 3.19 12.04
N SER A 367 3.96 2.75 12.79
CA SER A 367 2.56 2.82 12.36
C SER A 367 2.27 2.05 11.06
N VAL A 368 3.01 0.97 10.80
CA VAL A 368 2.80 0.16 9.60
C VAL A 368 1.68 -0.87 9.80
N PHE A 369 0.96 -1.13 8.71
CA PHE A 369 -0.02 -2.21 8.63
C PHE A 369 0.39 -3.19 7.53
N ILE A 370 0.53 -4.46 7.88
CA ILE A 370 0.85 -5.55 6.96
C ILE A 370 -0.42 -6.36 6.71
N ARG A 371 -0.98 -6.24 5.52
CA ARG A 371 -2.23 -6.92 5.18
C ARG A 371 -2.05 -8.38 4.81
N PHE A 372 -1.04 -8.66 4.00
CA PHE A 372 -0.86 -9.99 3.42
C PHE A 372 0.40 -10.65 3.96
N PRO A 373 0.31 -11.86 4.53
CA PRO A 373 1.49 -12.64 4.91
C PRO A 373 2.47 -12.85 3.74
N ALA A 374 1.96 -12.93 2.51
CA ALA A 374 2.79 -13.06 1.29
C ALA A 374 3.75 -11.88 1.04
N MET A 375 3.55 -10.74 1.71
CA MET A 375 4.53 -9.63 1.70
C MET A 375 5.81 -9.95 2.44
N LEU A 376 5.77 -10.90 3.36
CA LEU A 376 6.90 -11.29 4.19
C LEU A 376 7.75 -12.35 3.44
N THR A 377 8.30 -11.93 2.29
CA THR A 377 9.30 -12.70 1.56
C THR A 377 10.59 -12.80 2.38
N PRO A 378 11.50 -13.77 2.11
CA PRO A 378 12.78 -13.85 2.81
C PRO A 378 13.54 -12.52 2.82
N ASP A 379 13.65 -11.85 1.67
CA ASP A 379 14.34 -10.56 1.55
C ASP A 379 13.65 -9.45 2.37
N ALA A 380 12.32 -9.42 2.39
CA ALA A 380 11.56 -8.48 3.19
C ALA A 380 11.74 -8.74 4.69
N ILE A 381 11.77 -10.01 5.11
CA ILE A 381 12.01 -10.40 6.50
C ILE A 381 13.41 -9.96 6.95
N ASP A 382 14.44 -10.23 6.15
CA ASP A 382 15.82 -9.86 6.46
C ASP A 382 15.99 -8.32 6.49
N TYR A 383 15.35 -7.63 5.56
CA TYR A 383 15.29 -6.18 5.56
C TYR A 383 14.62 -5.62 6.83
N LEU A 384 13.45 -6.14 7.20
CA LEU A 384 12.73 -5.70 8.40
C LEU A 384 13.50 -6.03 9.69
N ARG A 385 14.20 -7.15 9.76
CA ARG A 385 15.12 -7.48 10.88
C ARG A 385 16.23 -6.47 11.03
N LYS A 386 16.82 -6.03 9.92
CA LYS A 386 17.90 -5.02 9.91
C LYS A 386 17.47 -3.70 10.54
N TYR A 387 16.19 -3.32 10.37
CA TYR A 387 15.64 -2.05 10.87
C TYR A 387 14.71 -2.24 12.08
N ALA A 388 14.70 -3.42 12.68
CA ALA A 388 13.91 -3.69 13.88
C ALA A 388 14.42 -2.87 15.10
N PRO A 389 13.53 -2.59 16.08
CA PRO A 389 12.14 -3.07 16.19
C PRO A 389 11.15 -2.29 15.33
N ILE A 390 10.17 -2.99 14.76
CA ILE A 390 9.16 -2.44 13.85
C ILE A 390 7.93 -2.00 14.62
N GLY A 391 7.55 -0.72 14.48
CA GLY A 391 6.32 -0.18 15.07
C GLY A 391 5.11 -0.47 14.18
N CYS A 392 4.16 -1.26 14.65
CA CYS A 392 2.96 -1.63 13.93
C CYS A 392 1.75 -0.82 14.39
N ARG A 393 0.86 -0.52 13.45
CA ARG A 393 -0.37 0.20 13.72
C ARG A 393 -1.41 -0.65 14.44
N ASP A 394 -1.36 -1.96 14.26
CA ASP A 394 -2.34 -2.93 14.74
C ASP A 394 -1.66 -4.20 15.28
N TRP A 395 -2.39 -4.93 16.12
CA TRP A 395 -1.88 -6.12 16.77
C TRP A 395 -1.66 -7.30 15.82
N GLN A 396 -2.39 -7.39 14.71
CA GLN A 396 -2.17 -8.46 13.72
C GLN A 396 -0.82 -8.30 13.05
N SER A 397 -0.46 -7.08 12.64
CA SER A 397 0.86 -6.80 12.06
C SER A 397 1.99 -7.15 13.04
N VAL A 398 1.81 -6.86 14.34
CA VAL A 398 2.75 -7.29 15.39
C VAL A 398 2.89 -8.82 15.42
N ALA A 399 1.76 -9.53 15.44
CA ALA A 399 1.76 -10.99 15.49
C ALA A 399 2.41 -11.61 14.25
N LEU A 400 2.10 -11.09 13.04
CA LEU A 400 2.69 -11.56 11.79
C LEU A 400 4.20 -11.41 11.77
N LEU A 401 4.72 -10.23 12.13
CA LEU A 401 6.17 -9.98 12.16
C LEU A 401 6.89 -10.84 13.17
N ARG A 402 6.32 -10.97 14.37
CA ARG A 402 6.91 -11.83 15.41
C ARG A 402 6.91 -13.30 15.06
N ALA A 403 5.88 -13.77 14.35
CA ALA A 403 5.80 -15.16 13.89
C ALA A 403 6.94 -15.53 12.92
N VAL A 404 7.48 -14.54 12.18
CA VAL A 404 8.63 -14.73 11.28
C VAL A 404 9.96 -14.25 11.90
N GLY A 405 9.99 -14.02 13.21
CA GLY A 405 11.21 -13.66 13.95
C GLY A 405 11.69 -12.22 13.72
N VAL A 406 10.80 -11.31 13.36
CA VAL A 406 11.07 -9.87 13.28
C VAL A 406 10.60 -9.20 14.57
N PRO A 407 11.48 -8.57 15.38
CA PRO A 407 11.07 -7.80 16.55
C PRO A 407 10.08 -6.70 16.17
N ALA A 408 8.89 -6.73 16.76
CA ALA A 408 7.84 -5.77 16.49
C ALA A 408 7.04 -5.43 17.76
N PHE A 409 6.44 -4.23 17.76
CA PHE A 409 5.63 -3.73 18.87
C PHE A 409 4.44 -2.92 18.34
N PHE A 410 3.40 -2.79 19.15
CA PHE A 410 2.28 -1.92 18.84
C PHE A 410 2.68 -0.45 19.06
N SER A 411 2.67 0.35 17.99
CA SER A 411 2.98 1.77 18.03
C SER A 411 1.73 2.66 17.97
N GLY A 412 0.61 2.11 17.53
CA GLY A 412 -0.55 2.91 17.15
C GLY A 412 -0.39 3.59 15.79
N CYS A 413 -1.29 4.48 15.45
CA CYS A 413 -1.31 5.19 14.17
C CYS A 413 -0.68 6.58 14.31
N MET A 414 0.13 6.98 13.32
CA MET A 414 0.77 8.30 13.27
C MET A 414 -0.25 9.45 13.36
N THR A 415 -1.45 9.26 12.82
CA THR A 415 -2.50 10.30 12.80
C THR A 415 -3.07 10.64 14.19
N THR A 416 -2.77 9.86 15.23
CA THR A 416 -3.10 10.23 16.62
C THR A 416 -2.31 11.44 17.13
N THR A 417 -1.24 11.82 16.41
CA THR A 417 -0.36 12.94 16.77
C THR A 417 -0.52 14.16 15.86
N VAL A 418 -1.51 14.15 14.98
CA VAL A 418 -1.70 15.24 14.01
C VAL A 418 -1.99 16.58 14.70
N ASP A 419 -2.56 16.55 15.91
CA ASP A 419 -2.82 17.73 16.75
C ASP A 419 -1.56 18.56 17.05
N THR A 420 -0.38 17.97 16.90
CA THR A 420 0.90 18.65 17.09
C THR A 420 1.01 19.95 16.29
N VAL A 421 0.49 19.94 15.05
CA VAL A 421 0.55 21.06 14.10
C VAL A 421 -0.80 21.74 13.86
N PHE A 422 -1.76 21.52 14.74
CA PHE A 422 -3.07 22.19 14.70
C PHE A 422 -3.32 22.93 16.02
N ARG A 423 -3.18 24.23 15.95
CA ARG A 423 -3.44 25.13 17.09
C ARG A 423 -4.84 25.70 16.99
N ARG A 424 -5.52 25.73 18.09
CA ARG A 424 -6.80 26.39 18.25
C ARG A 424 -6.65 27.47 19.30
N ASP A 425 -6.98 28.69 18.93
CA ASP A 425 -7.01 29.82 19.82
C ASP A 425 -8.49 30.18 20.09
N GLY A 426 -8.88 30.31 21.37
CA GLY A 426 -10.22 30.71 21.79
C GLY A 426 -11.11 29.58 22.32
N GLU A 427 -12.34 29.96 22.71
CA GLU A 427 -13.34 29.05 23.26
C GLU A 427 -13.94 28.14 22.19
N ASP A 428 -14.39 26.96 22.61
CA ASP A 428 -15.07 26.03 21.71
C ASP A 428 -16.53 26.44 21.50
N THR A 429 -16.80 27.06 20.36
CA THR A 429 -18.13 27.47 19.95
C THR A 429 -18.75 26.59 18.87
N ARG A 430 -18.09 25.46 18.52
CA ARG A 430 -18.55 24.53 17.50
C ARG A 430 -19.76 23.74 17.99
N ASP A 431 -20.75 23.62 17.14
CA ASP A 431 -21.90 22.75 17.41
C ASP A 431 -22.36 21.94 16.17
N ALA A 432 -21.67 22.09 15.06
CA ALA A 432 -22.00 21.48 13.78
C ALA A 432 -21.53 20.03 13.66
N THR A 433 -22.22 19.26 12.83
CA THR A 433 -21.86 17.86 12.53
C THR A 433 -21.40 17.69 11.09
N ILE A 434 -20.31 16.94 10.87
CA ILE A 434 -19.85 16.49 9.55
C ILE A 434 -19.93 14.96 9.42
N TYR A 435 -20.42 14.49 8.27
CA TYR A 435 -20.51 13.09 7.90
C TYR A 435 -19.45 12.79 6.84
N VAL A 436 -18.43 12.01 7.18
CA VAL A 436 -17.32 11.71 6.26
C VAL A 436 -17.33 10.24 5.87
N ASP A 437 -17.67 9.95 4.61
CA ASP A 437 -17.86 8.57 4.14
C ASP A 437 -18.72 7.73 5.09
N SER A 438 -19.69 8.36 5.71
CA SER A 438 -20.55 7.76 6.73
C SER A 438 -21.69 6.97 6.10
N PRO A 439 -22.06 5.79 6.66
CA PRO A 439 -23.28 5.10 6.28
C PRO A 439 -24.55 5.80 6.80
N GLN A 440 -24.39 6.70 7.76
CA GLN A 440 -25.48 7.52 8.29
C GLN A 440 -25.44 8.92 7.67
N THR A 441 -26.60 9.53 7.59
CA THR A 441 -26.81 10.92 7.18
C THR A 441 -27.70 11.60 8.22
N GLY A 442 -27.60 12.91 8.30
CA GLY A 442 -28.39 13.72 9.24
C GLY A 442 -28.21 15.21 8.94
N PRO A 443 -28.72 16.08 9.83
CA PRO A 443 -28.45 17.51 9.75
C PRO A 443 -26.94 17.75 9.83
N GLY A 444 -26.38 18.37 8.80
CA GLY A 444 -24.94 18.62 8.71
C GLY A 444 -24.39 18.46 7.30
N VAL A 445 -23.07 18.52 7.18
CA VAL A 445 -22.37 18.45 5.88
C VAL A 445 -21.89 17.04 5.62
N SER A 446 -22.12 16.53 4.40
CA SER A 446 -21.58 15.25 3.95
C SER A 446 -20.38 15.45 3.03
N ARG A 447 -19.30 14.71 3.26
CA ARG A 447 -18.04 14.76 2.51
C ARG A 447 -17.49 13.35 2.27
N THR A 448 -16.58 13.24 1.29
CA THR A 448 -15.78 12.02 1.06
C THR A 448 -14.30 12.33 1.10
N GLN A 449 -13.51 11.46 1.75
CA GLN A 449 -12.04 11.55 1.72
C GLN A 449 -11.44 11.03 0.40
N VAL A 450 -12.22 10.33 -0.41
CA VAL A 450 -11.79 9.88 -1.73
C VAL A 450 -12.09 10.97 -2.74
N GLN A 451 -11.06 11.62 -3.25
CA GLN A 451 -11.19 12.75 -4.16
C GLN A 451 -10.48 12.49 -5.48
N THR A 452 -11.16 12.73 -6.58
CA THR A 452 -10.59 12.53 -7.92
C THR A 452 -9.53 13.59 -8.25
N GLY A 453 -9.69 14.82 -7.77
CA GLY A 453 -8.78 15.95 -8.03
C GLY A 453 -7.37 15.80 -7.42
N ILE A 454 -7.20 14.93 -6.42
CA ILE A 454 -5.88 14.65 -5.80
C ILE A 454 -4.80 14.27 -6.83
N ARG A 455 -5.19 13.59 -7.91
CA ARG A 455 -4.27 13.15 -8.95
C ARG A 455 -3.69 14.28 -9.81
N ASP A 456 -4.37 15.40 -9.85
CA ASP A 456 -4.00 16.56 -10.66
C ASP A 456 -3.19 17.59 -9.87
N LEU A 457 -3.05 17.39 -8.55
CA LEU A 457 -2.29 18.23 -7.64
C LEU A 457 -0.87 17.71 -7.47
N SER A 458 0.07 18.61 -7.22
CA SER A 458 1.43 18.26 -6.80
C SER A 458 1.41 17.58 -5.41
N PHE A 459 2.52 16.99 -5.03
CA PHE A 459 2.65 16.35 -3.71
C PHE A 459 2.36 17.36 -2.58
N VAL A 460 2.96 18.54 -2.64
CA VAL A 460 2.81 19.55 -1.58
C VAL A 460 1.41 20.16 -1.57
N GLU A 461 0.78 20.36 -2.72
CA GLU A 461 -0.63 20.76 -2.79
C GLU A 461 -1.56 19.74 -2.11
N ASN A 462 -1.28 18.44 -2.29
CA ASN A 462 -2.00 17.39 -1.59
C ASN A 462 -1.76 17.41 -0.07
N LEU A 463 -0.56 17.75 0.38
CA LEU A 463 -0.28 17.94 1.80
C LEU A 463 -1.03 19.15 2.37
N ARG A 464 -1.08 20.28 1.64
CA ARG A 464 -1.88 21.45 2.02
C ARG A 464 -3.36 21.11 2.08
N LEU A 465 -3.88 20.41 1.08
CA LEU A 465 -5.26 19.92 1.08
C LEU A 465 -5.55 19.02 2.29
N ALA A 466 -4.62 18.11 2.64
CA ALA A 466 -4.77 17.26 3.82
C ALA A 466 -4.78 18.05 5.13
N ARG A 467 -3.91 19.06 5.26
CA ARG A 467 -3.90 19.98 6.40
C ARG A 467 -5.22 20.73 6.49
N ASP A 468 -5.71 21.26 5.37
CA ASP A 468 -6.95 22.04 5.33
C ASP A 468 -8.15 21.17 5.71
N TRP A 469 -8.18 19.90 5.33
CA TRP A 469 -9.21 18.95 5.77
C TRP A 469 -9.21 18.74 7.29
N VAL A 470 -8.05 18.59 7.93
CA VAL A 470 -7.96 18.45 9.38
C VAL A 470 -8.30 19.77 10.07
N SER A 471 -7.86 20.90 9.51
CA SER A 471 -8.24 22.23 10.01
C SER A 471 -9.75 22.42 9.98
N HIS A 472 -10.41 22.00 8.89
CA HIS A 472 -11.85 22.07 8.74
C HIS A 472 -12.56 21.24 9.83
N TYR A 473 -12.13 19.99 10.09
CA TYR A 473 -12.66 19.21 11.22
C TYR A 473 -12.45 19.92 12.55
N HIS A 474 -11.27 20.50 12.74
CA HIS A 474 -10.89 21.12 13.98
C HIS A 474 -11.59 22.48 14.26
N LEU A 475 -11.81 23.27 13.23
CA LEU A 475 -12.30 24.64 13.38
C LEU A 475 -13.84 24.76 13.27
N GLU A 476 -14.47 23.90 12.45
CA GLU A 476 -15.88 24.10 12.07
C GLU A 476 -16.83 23.08 12.70
N TYR A 477 -16.34 21.88 13.07
CA TYR A 477 -17.21 20.79 13.53
C TYR A 477 -16.82 20.29 14.92
N ASP A 478 -17.80 20.18 15.80
CA ASP A 478 -17.67 19.50 17.09
C ASP A 478 -17.89 17.99 16.94
N LYS A 479 -18.81 17.59 16.05
CA LYS A 479 -19.20 16.20 15.87
C LYS A 479 -18.80 15.69 14.50
N VAL A 480 -18.09 14.55 14.49
CA VAL A 480 -17.63 13.87 13.26
C VAL A 480 -18.20 12.48 13.23
N VAL A 481 -18.98 12.14 12.20
CA VAL A 481 -19.51 10.78 11.97
C VAL A 481 -18.79 10.20 10.76
N THR A 482 -18.07 9.09 10.94
CA THR A 482 -17.21 8.59 9.87
C THR A 482 -17.08 7.06 9.87
N SER A 483 -16.81 6.49 8.68
CA SER A 483 -16.36 5.10 8.53
C SER A 483 -14.84 4.98 8.27
N ARG A 484 -14.12 6.11 8.23
CA ARG A 484 -12.70 6.17 7.88
C ARG A 484 -11.81 6.28 9.11
N LEU A 485 -10.82 5.39 9.23
CA LEU A 485 -9.84 5.44 10.32
C LEU A 485 -9.05 6.76 10.33
N HIS A 486 -8.60 7.21 9.15
CA HIS A 486 -7.84 8.46 9.01
C HIS A 486 -8.74 9.72 8.93
N CYS A 487 -9.98 9.60 9.35
CA CYS A 487 -10.85 10.68 9.77
C CYS A 487 -11.11 10.59 11.28
N ASN A 488 -11.41 9.39 11.78
CA ASN A 488 -11.63 9.11 13.19
C ASN A 488 -10.46 9.59 14.07
N LEU A 489 -9.27 9.05 13.85
CA LEU A 489 -8.11 9.35 14.71
C LEU A 489 -7.66 10.82 14.65
N PRO A 490 -7.54 11.47 13.49
CA PRO A 490 -7.27 12.90 13.42
C PRO A 490 -8.30 13.75 14.16
N SER A 491 -9.59 13.45 13.99
CA SER A 491 -10.67 14.21 14.65
C SER A 491 -10.63 14.06 16.16
N LEU A 492 -10.41 12.84 16.67
CA LEU A 492 -10.18 12.62 18.11
C LEU A 492 -8.94 13.41 18.60
N SER A 493 -7.85 13.38 17.81
CA SER A 493 -6.61 14.07 18.14
C SER A 493 -6.79 15.57 18.31
N VAL A 494 -7.66 16.20 17.51
CA VAL A 494 -7.94 17.64 17.57
C VAL A 494 -9.14 17.98 18.47
N GLY A 495 -9.65 17.01 19.23
CA GLY A 495 -10.67 17.21 20.28
C GLY A 495 -12.11 17.24 19.80
N SER A 496 -12.42 16.69 18.61
CA SER A 496 -13.81 16.54 18.17
C SER A 496 -14.44 15.29 18.76
N THR A 497 -15.75 15.33 19.01
CA THR A 497 -16.55 14.16 19.36
C THR A 497 -16.74 13.28 18.13
N VAL A 498 -16.30 12.02 18.16
CA VAL A 498 -16.34 11.16 16.98
C VAL A 498 -17.26 9.95 17.15
N THR A 499 -18.14 9.73 16.17
CA THR A 499 -18.90 8.49 16.02
C THR A 499 -18.28 7.69 14.90
N PHE A 500 -17.57 6.60 15.24
CA PHE A 500 -16.88 5.76 14.27
C PHE A 500 -17.75 4.57 13.85
N LEU A 501 -18.11 4.51 12.57
CA LEU A 501 -19.02 3.53 11.97
C LEU A 501 -18.34 2.77 10.82
N PRO A 502 -17.32 1.97 11.07
CA PRO A 502 -16.65 1.22 10.02
C PRO A 502 -17.57 0.14 9.44
N LYS A 503 -17.43 -0.15 8.13
CA LYS A 503 -18.22 -1.20 7.45
C LYS A 503 -18.03 -2.59 8.09
N ASN A 504 -16.87 -2.85 8.64
CA ASN A 504 -16.54 -4.07 9.37
C ASN A 504 -15.67 -3.72 10.58
N ARG A 505 -16.26 -3.80 11.78
CA ARG A 505 -15.53 -3.54 13.04
C ARG A 505 -14.47 -4.58 13.36
N SER A 506 -14.61 -5.80 12.83
CA SER A 506 -13.64 -6.88 13.00
C SER A 506 -12.47 -6.81 12.01
N ASP A 507 -12.37 -5.74 11.21
CA ASP A 507 -11.24 -5.55 10.31
C ASP A 507 -9.96 -5.36 11.14
N ASN A 508 -8.99 -6.21 10.90
CA ASN A 508 -7.73 -6.25 11.64
C ASN A 508 -6.96 -4.92 11.64
N ARG A 509 -7.25 -4.04 10.66
CA ARG A 509 -6.70 -2.67 10.60
C ARG A 509 -7.03 -1.82 11.82
N PHE A 510 -8.05 -2.20 12.57
CA PHE A 510 -8.54 -1.43 13.70
C PHE A 510 -8.07 -1.97 15.04
N GLY A 511 -7.37 -3.11 15.05
CA GLY A 511 -6.93 -3.78 16.27
C GLY A 511 -6.08 -2.89 17.18
N GLY A 512 -6.66 -2.44 18.29
CA GLY A 512 -6.05 -1.53 19.25
C GLY A 512 -6.24 -0.03 18.98
N LEU A 513 -7.05 0.34 17.97
CA LEU A 513 -7.27 1.75 17.58
C LEU A 513 -8.74 2.19 17.61
N ILE A 514 -9.65 1.28 17.87
CA ILE A 514 -11.09 1.59 18.04
C ILE A 514 -11.55 1.08 19.39
N ASP A 515 -12.64 1.67 19.85
CA ASP A 515 -13.21 1.40 21.18
C ASP A 515 -12.21 1.69 22.34
N THR A 516 -11.26 2.58 22.07
CA THR A 516 -10.30 3.05 23.07
C THR A 516 -10.95 4.09 23.98
N THR A 517 -10.59 4.04 25.25
CA THR A 517 -10.89 5.15 26.17
C THR A 517 -10.04 6.38 25.82
N ASP A 518 -10.41 7.55 26.34
CA ASP A 518 -9.61 8.76 26.15
C ASP A 518 -8.18 8.58 26.72
N GLU A 519 -8.05 7.86 27.84
CA GLU A 519 -6.76 7.54 28.46
C GLU A 519 -5.92 6.63 27.55
N ASP A 520 -6.53 5.59 26.95
CA ASP A 520 -5.85 4.71 26.01
C ASP A 520 -5.40 5.47 24.75
N PHE A 521 -6.26 6.34 24.23
CA PHE A 521 -5.93 7.17 23.09
C PHE A 521 -4.73 8.09 23.39
N GLU A 522 -4.74 8.76 24.57
CA GLU A 522 -3.65 9.63 25.00
C GLU A 522 -2.35 8.84 25.21
N ARG A 523 -2.42 7.64 25.79
CA ARG A 523 -1.27 6.75 25.95
C ARG A 523 -0.66 6.35 24.60
N ILE A 524 -1.50 6.01 23.59
CA ILE A 524 -1.05 5.71 22.24
C ILE A 524 -0.38 6.94 21.63
N ARG A 525 -1.01 8.11 21.72
CA ARG A 525 -0.51 9.38 21.21
C ARG A 525 0.86 9.71 21.79
N GLN A 526 0.96 9.71 23.13
CA GLN A 526 2.22 9.99 23.82
C GLN A 526 3.29 8.96 23.46
N GLY A 527 2.92 7.70 23.34
CA GLY A 527 3.85 6.64 22.91
C GLY A 527 4.44 6.87 21.52
N VAL A 528 3.67 7.40 20.55
CA VAL A 528 4.19 7.78 19.23
C VAL A 528 5.12 8.99 19.35
N LEU A 529 4.70 10.04 20.08
CA LEU A 529 5.49 11.26 20.28
C LEU A 529 6.87 10.98 20.87
N ASP A 530 6.93 10.13 21.89
CA ASP A 530 8.17 9.79 22.59
C ASP A 530 9.11 8.95 21.69
N LYS A 531 8.58 7.92 21.05
CA LYS A 531 9.37 7.01 20.19
C LYS A 531 9.99 7.75 19.02
N VAL A 532 9.20 8.56 18.31
CA VAL A 532 9.73 9.34 17.18
C VAL A 532 10.77 10.35 17.66
N SER A 533 10.54 11.01 18.79
CA SER A 533 11.51 11.96 19.35
C SER A 533 12.86 11.31 19.68
N VAL A 534 12.83 10.08 20.22
CA VAL A 534 14.06 9.32 20.51
C VAL A 534 14.78 8.92 19.21
N MET A 535 14.03 8.47 18.20
CA MET A 535 14.59 7.99 16.94
C MET A 535 15.14 9.11 16.06
N LEU A 536 14.58 10.32 16.15
CA LEU A 536 15.07 11.51 15.45
C LEU A 536 16.31 12.16 16.11
N ARG A 537 16.72 11.70 17.30
CA ARG A 537 17.97 12.18 17.90
C ARG A 537 19.16 11.58 17.17
N PRO A 538 20.08 12.40 16.60
CA PRO A 538 21.28 11.88 15.94
C PRO A 538 22.06 11.01 16.94
N SER A 539 22.22 9.74 16.63
CA SER A 539 23.10 8.88 17.41
C SER A 539 24.54 9.38 17.28
N ARG A 540 25.18 9.72 18.39
CA ARG A 540 26.61 10.08 18.44
C ARG A 540 27.53 8.92 18.06
N ARG A 541 27.00 7.73 17.78
CA ARG A 541 27.76 6.58 17.29
C ARG A 541 27.69 6.53 15.78
N ALA A 542 28.74 7.00 15.11
CA ALA A 542 28.98 6.67 13.71
C ALA A 542 28.91 5.16 13.54
N PRO A 543 28.17 4.64 12.54
CA PRO A 543 28.23 3.20 12.23
C PRO A 543 29.67 2.84 11.89
N PRO A 544 30.12 1.61 12.21
CA PRO A 544 31.45 1.15 11.85
C PRO A 544 31.63 1.33 10.33
N ARG A 545 32.68 2.03 9.93
CA ARG A 545 33.06 2.17 8.53
C ARG A 545 33.39 0.81 7.97
N THR A 546 32.46 0.16 7.28
CA THR A 546 32.76 -0.96 6.40
C THR A 546 33.65 -0.42 5.28
N ARG A 547 34.93 -0.76 5.31
CA ARG A 547 35.86 -0.49 4.20
C ARG A 547 35.33 -1.22 2.97
N CYS A 548 34.74 -0.51 2.05
CA CYS A 548 34.58 -0.99 0.68
C CYS A 548 35.98 -1.01 0.05
N THR A 549 36.53 -2.21 -0.15
CA THR A 549 37.71 -2.42 -0.98
C THR A 549 37.33 -2.09 -2.43
N ARG A 550 38.06 -1.16 -2.99
CA ARG A 550 37.96 -0.74 -4.40
C ARG A 550 38.06 -1.94 -5.34
N SER A 551 37.02 -2.20 -6.09
CA SER A 551 37.14 -2.69 -7.46
C SER A 551 36.09 -1.94 -8.28
N GLY A 552 36.56 -1.15 -9.24
CA GLY A 552 35.72 -0.26 -10.07
C GLY A 552 34.88 -1.09 -11.05
N ALA A 553 33.66 -1.38 -10.65
CA ALA A 553 32.59 -1.78 -11.55
C ALA A 553 31.40 -0.87 -11.23
N ARG A 554 30.91 -0.16 -12.23
CA ARG A 554 29.69 0.64 -12.13
C ARG A 554 28.56 -0.30 -11.71
N CYS A 555 27.92 -0.03 -10.58
CA CYS A 555 26.73 -0.75 -10.15
C CYS A 555 25.58 -0.38 -11.10
N ALA A 556 25.32 -1.24 -12.06
CA ALA A 556 24.01 -1.30 -12.69
C ALA A 556 22.99 -1.77 -11.64
N PRO A 557 21.73 -1.29 -11.66
CA PRO A 557 20.72 -1.78 -10.76
C PRO A 557 20.59 -3.30 -10.96
N ARG A 558 20.71 -4.06 -9.86
CA ARG A 558 20.56 -5.50 -9.90
C ARG A 558 19.14 -5.83 -10.37
N PRO A 559 18.98 -6.70 -11.37
CA PRO A 559 17.69 -7.31 -11.63
C PRO A 559 17.25 -8.11 -10.38
N TRP A 560 15.97 -8.12 -10.13
CA TRP A 560 15.36 -8.88 -9.03
C TRP A 560 15.87 -10.33 -9.03
N PRO A 561 16.19 -10.91 -7.87
CA PRO A 561 16.62 -12.30 -7.80
C PRO A 561 15.50 -13.18 -8.35
N ARG A 562 15.89 -14.11 -9.23
CA ARG A 562 14.99 -15.14 -9.76
C ARG A 562 14.50 -16.01 -8.60
N PRO A 563 13.23 -16.44 -8.56
CA PRO A 563 12.83 -17.47 -7.63
C PRO A 563 13.64 -18.74 -7.95
N THR A 564 14.45 -19.16 -6.99
CA THR A 564 15.12 -20.47 -7.05
C THR A 564 14.03 -21.52 -6.94
N ASN A 565 13.88 -22.34 -7.98
CA ASN A 565 13.13 -23.57 -7.92
C ASN A 565 13.75 -24.49 -6.85
N SER A 566 13.01 -24.77 -5.81
CA SER A 566 13.14 -25.95 -4.98
C SER A 566 11.77 -26.38 -4.51
#